data_3e7cdea88f6b9527c3c63f1814160596
#
_entry.id   3e7cdea88f6b9527c3c63f1814160596
#
_cell.length_a   1.000
_cell.length_b   1.000
_cell.length_c   1.000
_cell.angle_alpha   90.00
_cell.angle_beta   90.00
_cell.angle_gamma   90.00
#
_symmetry.space_group_name_H-M   'P 1'
#
loop_
_entity.id
_entity.type
_entity.pdbx_description
1 polymer ?
#
loop_
_entity_poly.entity_id
_entity_poly.type
_entity_poly.pdbx_seq_one_letter_code
_entity_poly.pdbx_strand_id
1 'polypeptide(L)'
;LEFRRVLFRSSGITPPHTICDIEQIVHEMRLFKDTHEIDIMKRAARISAGAHVRAIQHCRPGLREYHLEAELLHEFRRHGSQHVAYNSIVAAGSNTCILHHRAGNAELRDGDLCLIDAGCELDGYASDITRTFPVNGKFSKPQRSIYEIVLAAQIAAIEQTKPGHVFTDPHDEAVRVITQGLLDLSIIKADSLE
;
A
#
# COMPACT_ATOMS: atom_id res chain seq x y z
N LEU A 1 6.12 3.56 36.06
CA LEU A 1 5.53 4.79 36.66
C LEU A 1 6.37 5.33 37.84
N GLU A 2 6.86 4.47 38.70
CA GLU A 2 7.64 4.85 39.88
C GLU A 2 9.00 5.45 39.51
N PHE A 3 9.72 4.91 38.57
CA PHE A 3 11.01 5.40 38.10
C PHE A 3 10.94 6.86 37.54
N ARG A 4 9.89 7.20 36.79
CA ARG A 4 9.68 8.57 36.34
C ARG A 4 9.39 9.55 37.49
N ARG A 5 8.64 9.13 38.50
CA ARG A 5 8.40 9.94 39.70
C ARG A 5 9.69 10.27 40.46
N VAL A 6 10.62 9.32 40.55
CA VAL A 6 11.92 9.52 41.17
C VAL A 6 12.76 10.54 40.39
N LEU A 7 12.83 10.45 39.07
CA LEU A 7 13.55 11.38 38.18
C LEU A 7 13.05 12.83 38.34
N PHE A 8 11.73 13.03 38.36
CA PHE A 8 11.16 14.37 38.55
C PHE A 8 11.47 14.95 39.93
N ARG A 9 11.36 14.14 40.98
CA ARG A 9 11.69 14.56 42.36
C ARG A 9 13.15 14.94 42.53
N SER A 10 14.08 14.20 41.93
CA SER A 10 15.51 14.53 42.03
C SER A 10 15.87 15.84 41.32
N SER A 11 15.05 16.28 40.37
CA SER A 11 15.19 17.55 39.65
C SER A 11 14.41 18.72 40.33
N GLY A 12 13.77 18.49 41.48
CA GLY A 12 12.97 19.50 42.15
C GLY A 12 11.63 19.83 41.47
N ILE A 13 11.21 19.00 40.51
CA ILE A 13 9.98 19.20 39.73
C ILE A 13 8.89 18.26 40.29
N THR A 14 7.68 18.79 40.45
CA THR A 14 6.53 17.97 40.83
C THR A 14 6.13 17.09 39.65
N PRO A 15 6.14 15.75 39.81
CA PRO A 15 5.72 14.87 38.73
C PRO A 15 4.21 15.01 38.43
N PRO A 16 3.77 14.75 37.20
CA PRO A 16 2.35 14.75 36.92
C PRO A 16 1.62 13.68 37.74
N HIS A 17 0.47 14.04 38.31
CA HIS A 17 -0.34 13.11 39.10
C HIS A 17 -1.03 12.03 38.23
N THR A 18 -1.34 12.37 36.99
CA THR A 18 -2.04 11.50 36.05
C THR A 18 -1.26 11.44 34.75
N ILE A 19 -1.10 10.25 34.21
CA ILE A 19 -0.60 10.03 32.85
C ILE A 19 -1.80 9.50 32.04
N CYS A 20 -2.25 10.28 31.07
CA CYS A 20 -3.32 9.87 30.16
C CYS A 20 -2.70 9.41 28.85
N ASP A 21 -3.25 8.35 28.27
CA ASP A 21 -2.95 7.95 26.91
C ASP A 21 -3.61 8.95 25.96
N ILE A 22 -2.78 9.65 25.20
CA ILE A 22 -3.24 10.64 24.22
C ILE A 22 -3.78 10.00 22.95
N GLU A 23 -3.46 8.72 22.70
CA GLU A 23 -3.86 8.03 21.48
C GLU A 23 -5.37 8.05 21.29
N GLN A 24 -6.14 7.82 22.33
CA GLN A 24 -7.60 7.84 22.25
C GLN A 24 -8.14 9.18 21.73
N ILE A 25 -7.59 10.30 22.23
CA ILE A 25 -8.00 11.64 21.81
C ILE A 25 -7.59 11.89 20.36
N VAL A 26 -6.35 11.56 20.03
CA VAL A 26 -5.81 11.78 18.67
C VAL A 26 -6.52 10.90 17.65
N HIS A 27 -6.84 9.65 17.98
CA HIS A 27 -7.56 8.75 17.10
C HIS A 27 -8.96 9.26 16.76
N GLU A 28 -9.70 9.75 17.77
CA GLU A 28 -11.02 10.37 17.54
C GLU A 28 -10.93 11.63 16.67
N MET A 29 -9.95 12.49 16.91
CA MET A 29 -9.72 13.68 16.05
C MET A 29 -9.39 13.32 14.60
N ARG A 30 -8.74 12.19 14.36
CA ARG A 30 -8.31 11.74 13.03
C ARG A 30 -9.39 10.99 12.25
N LEU A 31 -10.50 10.59 12.88
CA LEU A 31 -11.58 9.89 12.18
C LEU A 31 -12.22 10.73 11.07
N PHE A 32 -12.47 12.00 11.35
CA PHE A 32 -13.10 12.92 10.41
C PHE A 32 -12.08 13.90 9.87
N LYS A 33 -11.89 13.88 8.54
CA LYS A 33 -10.96 14.76 7.85
C LYS A 33 -11.69 16.02 7.39
N ASP A 34 -11.07 17.17 7.59
CA ASP A 34 -11.54 18.41 7.03
C ASP A 34 -11.22 18.55 5.52
N THR A 35 -11.65 19.63 4.91
CA THR A 35 -11.44 19.86 3.48
C THR A 35 -9.96 20.04 3.11
N HIS A 36 -9.16 20.59 4.00
CA HIS A 36 -7.73 20.78 3.79
C HIS A 36 -6.97 19.45 3.84
N GLU A 37 -7.28 18.62 4.85
CA GLU A 37 -6.74 17.26 4.98
C GLU A 37 -7.08 16.41 3.75
N ILE A 38 -8.33 16.46 3.29
CA ILE A 38 -8.79 15.75 2.08
C ILE A 38 -8.01 16.22 0.84
N ASP A 39 -7.71 17.52 0.71
CA ASP A 39 -6.94 18.02 -0.43
C ASP A 39 -5.49 17.49 -0.40
N ILE A 40 -4.84 17.48 0.76
CA ILE A 40 -3.50 16.90 0.93
C ILE A 40 -3.51 15.43 0.56
N MET A 41 -4.46 14.64 1.08
CA MET A 41 -4.60 13.22 0.75
C MET A 41 -4.78 12.97 -0.76
N LYS A 42 -5.60 13.79 -1.43
CA LYS A 42 -5.78 13.72 -2.88
C LYS A 42 -4.51 14.07 -3.64
N ARG A 43 -3.75 15.05 -3.19
CA ARG A 43 -2.46 15.41 -3.78
C ARG A 43 -1.44 14.29 -3.60
N ALA A 44 -1.31 13.72 -2.40
CA ALA A 44 -0.44 12.57 -2.13
C ALA A 44 -0.80 11.37 -3.04
N ALA A 45 -2.08 11.05 -3.17
CA ALA A 45 -2.55 9.98 -4.04
C ALA A 45 -2.22 10.24 -5.52
N ARG A 46 -2.35 11.48 -6.01
CA ARG A 46 -1.97 11.84 -7.40
C ARG A 46 -0.47 11.71 -7.65
N ILE A 47 0.36 12.13 -6.70
CA ILE A 47 1.82 12.00 -6.79
C ILE A 47 2.19 10.51 -6.88
N SER A 48 1.63 9.69 -6.01
CA SER A 48 1.90 8.24 -6.00
C SER A 48 1.40 7.54 -7.25
N ALA A 49 0.21 7.91 -7.76
CA ALA A 49 -0.28 7.38 -9.03
C ALA A 49 0.65 7.77 -10.20
N GLY A 50 1.13 9.01 -10.24
CA GLY A 50 2.11 9.47 -11.23
C GLY A 50 3.42 8.68 -11.15
N ALA A 51 3.91 8.40 -9.94
CA ALA A 51 5.11 7.61 -9.72
C ALA A 51 4.97 6.17 -10.21
N HIS A 52 3.81 5.53 -9.99
CA HIS A 52 3.51 4.21 -10.55
C HIS A 52 3.50 4.22 -12.08
N VAL A 53 2.82 5.20 -12.69
CA VAL A 53 2.81 5.35 -14.15
C VAL A 53 4.23 5.50 -14.68
N ARG A 54 5.06 6.34 -14.04
CA ARG A 54 6.46 6.53 -14.41
C ARG A 54 7.25 5.22 -14.31
N ALA A 55 7.14 4.49 -13.20
CA ALA A 55 7.83 3.23 -13.00
C ALA A 55 7.40 2.18 -14.04
N ILE A 56 6.10 2.07 -14.35
CA ILE A 56 5.55 1.18 -15.39
C ILE A 56 6.14 1.53 -16.77
N GLN A 57 6.19 2.81 -17.12
CA GLN A 57 6.73 3.28 -18.41
C GLN A 57 8.24 3.02 -18.55
N HIS A 58 8.99 3.01 -17.44
CA HIS A 58 10.42 2.73 -17.43
C HIS A 58 10.73 1.24 -17.33
N CYS A 59 9.78 0.41 -16.88
CA CYS A 59 9.96 -1.02 -16.71
C CYS A 59 10.24 -1.71 -18.06
N ARG A 60 11.31 -2.50 -18.08
CA ARG A 60 11.70 -3.36 -19.22
C ARG A 60 12.64 -4.46 -18.76
N PRO A 61 12.74 -5.56 -19.50
CA PRO A 61 13.69 -6.62 -19.23
C PRO A 61 15.14 -6.10 -19.15
N GLY A 62 15.92 -6.67 -18.25
CA GLY A 62 17.33 -6.32 -17.99
C GLY A 62 17.54 -5.21 -16.96
N LEU A 63 16.48 -4.49 -16.55
CA LEU A 63 16.55 -3.61 -15.38
C LEU A 63 16.52 -4.45 -14.10
N ARG A 64 16.68 -3.79 -12.96
CA ARG A 64 16.62 -4.37 -11.62
C ARG A 64 15.59 -3.64 -10.78
N GLU A 65 15.12 -4.28 -9.71
CA GLU A 65 14.10 -3.73 -8.83
C GLU A 65 14.44 -2.31 -8.33
N TYR A 66 15.70 -2.09 -7.91
CA TYR A 66 16.14 -0.77 -7.43
C TYR A 66 16.08 0.34 -8.50
N HIS A 67 16.12 0.00 -9.79
CA HIS A 67 15.97 1.00 -10.83
C HIS A 67 14.55 1.58 -10.83
N LEU A 68 13.53 0.72 -10.64
CA LEU A 68 12.15 1.19 -10.56
C LEU A 68 11.88 1.93 -9.23
N GLU A 69 12.49 1.48 -8.14
CA GLU A 69 12.44 2.22 -6.88
C GLU A 69 12.99 3.64 -7.04
N ALA A 70 14.12 3.80 -7.73
CA ALA A 70 14.69 5.12 -8.01
C ALA A 70 13.74 6.03 -8.80
N GLU A 71 12.98 5.48 -9.77
CA GLU A 71 11.98 6.22 -10.52
C GLU A 71 10.81 6.68 -9.63
N LEU A 72 10.37 5.82 -8.69
CA LEU A 72 9.33 6.18 -7.71
C LEU A 72 9.80 7.33 -6.81
N LEU A 73 10.99 7.19 -6.22
CA LEU A 73 11.57 8.21 -5.34
C LEU A 73 11.80 9.54 -6.06
N HIS A 74 12.28 9.50 -7.31
CA HIS A 74 12.43 10.68 -8.14
C HIS A 74 11.09 11.42 -8.30
N GLU A 75 10.02 10.69 -8.64
CA GLU A 75 8.71 11.30 -8.88
C GLU A 75 8.12 11.88 -7.59
N PHE A 76 8.25 11.20 -6.45
CA PHE A 76 7.83 11.73 -5.16
C PHE A 76 8.52 13.05 -4.85
N ARG A 77 9.86 13.09 -4.94
CA ARG A 77 10.66 14.28 -4.66
C ARG A 77 10.37 15.44 -5.62
N ARG A 78 10.24 15.14 -6.90
CA ARG A 78 9.94 16.14 -7.93
C ARG A 78 8.64 16.89 -7.66
N HIS A 79 7.67 16.22 -7.04
CA HIS A 79 6.36 16.78 -6.72
C HIS A 79 6.20 17.27 -5.28
N GLY A 80 7.30 17.40 -4.54
CA GLY A 80 7.36 18.06 -3.24
C GLY A 80 7.22 17.13 -2.02
N SER A 81 6.97 15.83 -2.21
CA SER A 81 7.02 14.89 -1.11
C SER A 81 8.47 14.75 -0.61
N GLN A 82 8.66 14.94 0.69
CA GLN A 82 9.99 14.84 1.31
C GLN A 82 10.28 13.42 1.83
N HIS A 83 9.25 12.62 2.05
CA HIS A 83 9.36 11.29 2.64
C HIS A 83 8.50 10.28 1.89
N VAL A 84 8.90 9.02 1.93
CA VAL A 84 8.03 7.91 1.55
C VAL A 84 7.07 7.63 2.69
N ALA A 85 5.85 7.17 2.40
CA ALA A 85 4.88 6.77 3.41
C ALA A 85 5.35 5.53 4.17
N TYR A 86 6.02 4.64 3.46
CA TYR A 86 6.66 3.41 3.95
C TYR A 86 7.76 3.00 2.96
N ASN A 87 8.63 2.06 3.36
CA ASN A 87 9.66 1.54 2.46
C ASN A 87 9.00 0.88 1.25
N SER A 88 9.28 1.40 0.06
CA SER A 88 8.70 0.90 -1.18
C SER A 88 9.02 -0.57 -1.39
N ILE A 89 8.02 -1.31 -1.84
CA ILE A 89 8.14 -2.69 -2.28
C ILE A 89 8.21 -2.66 -3.80
N VAL A 90 9.29 -3.16 -4.37
CA VAL A 90 9.42 -3.41 -5.80
C VAL A 90 9.92 -4.83 -5.95
N ALA A 91 9.07 -5.71 -6.43
CA ALA A 91 9.31 -7.14 -6.48
C ALA A 91 9.16 -7.68 -7.91
N ALA A 92 10.13 -8.45 -8.37
CA ALA A 92 10.15 -9.05 -9.69
C ALA A 92 10.05 -10.58 -9.62
N GLY A 93 9.28 -11.19 -10.52
CA GLY A 93 9.16 -12.64 -10.63
C GLY A 93 8.74 -13.29 -9.31
N SER A 94 9.50 -14.27 -8.80
CA SER A 94 9.19 -14.98 -7.56
C SER A 94 9.21 -14.10 -6.30
N ASN A 95 9.90 -12.96 -6.32
CA ASN A 95 9.91 -12.02 -5.20
C ASN A 95 8.53 -11.41 -4.94
N THR A 96 7.63 -11.38 -5.93
CA THR A 96 6.25 -10.93 -5.77
C THR A 96 5.44 -11.74 -4.75
N CYS A 97 5.91 -12.94 -4.40
CA CYS A 97 5.29 -13.81 -3.39
C CYS A 97 5.85 -13.57 -1.98
N ILE A 98 6.80 -12.64 -1.80
CA ILE A 98 7.39 -12.32 -0.51
C ILE A 98 6.73 -11.06 0.04
N LEU A 99 5.98 -11.21 1.13
CA LEU A 99 5.34 -10.09 1.80
C LEU A 99 6.40 -9.09 2.29
N HIS A 100 6.17 -7.79 2.02
CA HIS A 100 7.08 -6.69 2.36
C HIS A 100 8.50 -6.86 1.79
N HIS A 101 8.60 -7.47 0.58
CA HIS A 101 9.88 -7.57 -0.13
C HIS A 101 10.49 -6.17 -0.35
N ARG A 102 11.79 -6.04 -0.10
CA ARG A 102 12.50 -4.79 -0.36
C ARG A 102 13.17 -4.83 -1.72
N ALA A 103 13.09 -3.74 -2.46
CA ALA A 103 13.77 -3.58 -3.72
C ALA A 103 15.26 -3.95 -3.61
N GLY A 104 15.68 -4.85 -4.45
CA GLY A 104 17.03 -5.40 -4.42
C GLY A 104 17.67 -5.46 -5.81
N ASN A 105 18.65 -6.35 -5.92
CA ASN A 105 19.43 -6.53 -7.14
C ASN A 105 18.80 -7.57 -8.10
N ALA A 106 17.58 -8.02 -7.83
CA ALA A 106 16.90 -8.97 -8.71
C ALA A 106 16.60 -8.33 -10.07
N GLU A 107 16.84 -9.11 -11.11
CA GLU A 107 16.63 -8.68 -12.49
C GLU A 107 15.16 -8.83 -12.89
N LEU A 108 14.64 -7.82 -13.57
CA LEU A 108 13.35 -7.85 -14.23
C LEU A 108 13.47 -8.63 -15.53
N ARG A 109 12.91 -9.83 -15.58
CA ARG A 109 13.05 -10.71 -16.73
C ARG A 109 11.85 -10.65 -17.66
N ASP A 110 12.08 -10.94 -18.91
CA ASP A 110 11.00 -11.09 -19.89
C ASP A 110 10.02 -12.20 -19.48
N GLY A 111 8.74 -11.90 -19.51
CA GLY A 111 7.67 -12.82 -19.09
C GLY A 111 7.34 -12.83 -17.60
N ASP A 112 8.17 -12.20 -16.75
CA ASP A 112 7.86 -12.05 -15.32
C ASP A 112 6.82 -10.95 -15.08
N LEU A 113 6.15 -11.02 -13.91
CA LEU A 113 5.40 -9.91 -13.34
C LEU A 113 6.30 -9.08 -12.44
N CYS A 114 6.01 -7.79 -12.37
CA CYS A 114 6.55 -6.87 -11.37
C CYS A 114 5.40 -6.34 -10.51
N LEU A 115 5.55 -6.43 -9.21
CA LEU A 115 4.66 -5.83 -8.23
C LEU A 115 5.36 -4.62 -7.61
N ILE A 116 4.67 -3.50 -7.59
CA ILE A 116 5.08 -2.29 -6.87
C ILE A 116 4.01 -1.96 -5.84
N ASP A 117 4.44 -1.80 -4.59
CA ASP A 117 3.64 -1.27 -3.50
C ASP A 117 4.41 -0.09 -2.91
N ALA A 118 3.92 1.10 -3.19
CA ALA A 118 4.63 2.33 -2.86
C ALA A 118 3.68 3.50 -2.71
N GLY A 119 4.01 4.38 -1.79
CA GLY A 119 3.30 5.62 -1.57
C GLY A 119 4.21 6.72 -1.05
N CYS A 120 3.89 7.96 -1.35
CA CYS A 120 4.54 9.12 -0.76
C CYS A 120 3.80 9.60 0.49
N GLU A 121 4.54 10.23 1.40
CA GLU A 121 3.98 11.05 2.46
C GLU A 121 4.04 12.52 2.03
N LEU A 122 2.95 13.24 2.17
CA LEU A 122 2.85 14.66 1.87
C LEU A 122 2.20 15.38 3.06
N ASP A 123 2.94 16.31 3.67
CA ASP A 123 2.46 17.16 4.76
C ASP A 123 1.79 16.35 5.92
N GLY A 124 2.37 15.19 6.27
CA GLY A 124 1.88 14.30 7.31
C GLY A 124 0.83 13.27 6.86
N TYR A 125 0.47 13.24 5.58
CA TYR A 125 -0.52 12.30 5.02
C TYR A 125 0.12 11.29 4.07
N ALA A 126 -0.01 10.02 4.41
CA ALA A 126 0.45 8.90 3.61
C ALA A 126 -0.51 8.60 2.46
N SER A 127 0.04 8.16 1.34
CA SER A 127 -0.68 7.46 0.28
C SER A 127 -0.14 6.04 0.14
N ASP A 128 -0.94 5.15 -0.41
CA ASP A 128 -0.66 3.72 -0.47
C ASP A 128 -1.28 3.14 -1.74
N ILE A 129 -0.45 2.64 -2.66
CA ILE A 129 -0.89 2.08 -3.94
C ILE A 129 -0.08 0.85 -4.28
N THR A 130 -0.78 -0.27 -4.50
CA THR A 130 -0.17 -1.49 -5.06
C THR A 130 -0.63 -1.69 -6.50
N ARG A 131 0.32 -1.99 -7.41
CA ARG A 131 0.05 -2.39 -8.79
C ARG A 131 0.97 -3.51 -9.22
N THR A 132 0.39 -4.47 -9.97
CA THR A 132 1.14 -5.57 -10.59
C THR A 132 0.98 -5.48 -12.11
N PHE A 133 2.09 -5.63 -12.82
CA PHE A 133 2.11 -5.52 -14.29
C PHE A 133 3.21 -6.40 -14.88
N PRO A 134 3.11 -6.81 -16.15
CA PRO A 134 4.15 -7.60 -16.80
C PRO A 134 5.38 -6.75 -17.15
N VAL A 135 6.56 -7.27 -16.87
CA VAL A 135 7.86 -6.60 -17.12
C VAL A 135 8.01 -6.19 -18.59
N ASN A 136 7.53 -7.00 -19.51
CA ASN A 136 7.58 -6.76 -20.97
C ASN A 136 6.34 -6.03 -21.54
N GLY A 137 5.42 -5.59 -20.67
CA GLY A 137 4.18 -4.92 -21.06
C GLY A 137 3.09 -5.83 -21.62
N LYS A 138 3.26 -7.17 -21.60
CA LYS A 138 2.30 -8.13 -22.14
C LYS A 138 1.98 -9.24 -21.15
N PHE A 139 0.73 -9.33 -20.73
CA PHE A 139 0.27 -10.46 -19.92
C PHE A 139 0.24 -11.75 -20.74
N SER A 140 0.75 -12.83 -20.18
CA SER A 140 0.40 -14.18 -20.65
C SER A 140 -1.09 -14.48 -20.33
N LYS A 141 -1.67 -15.49 -20.97
CA LYS A 141 -3.06 -15.87 -20.71
C LYS A 141 -3.34 -16.18 -19.23
N PRO A 142 -2.54 -17.01 -18.54
CA PRO A 142 -2.75 -17.26 -17.11
C PRO A 142 -2.60 -16.01 -16.23
N GLN A 143 -1.58 -15.18 -16.48
CA GLN A 143 -1.38 -13.93 -15.76
C GLN A 143 -2.58 -13.00 -15.91
N ARG A 144 -3.10 -12.85 -17.12
CA ARG A 144 -4.24 -12.00 -17.41
C ARG A 144 -5.50 -12.51 -16.70
N SER A 145 -5.77 -13.81 -16.72
CA SER A 145 -6.95 -14.37 -16.07
C SER A 145 -6.96 -14.06 -14.56
N ILE A 146 -5.82 -14.23 -13.88
CA ILE A 146 -5.70 -13.89 -12.45
C ILE A 146 -5.78 -12.38 -12.24
N TYR A 147 -5.10 -11.59 -13.07
CA TYR A 147 -5.14 -10.12 -12.97
C TYR A 147 -6.56 -9.57 -13.06
N GLU A 148 -7.36 -10.07 -14.00
CA GLU A 148 -8.75 -9.62 -14.20
C GLU A 148 -9.64 -9.95 -12.99
N ILE A 149 -9.44 -11.09 -12.31
CA ILE A 149 -10.12 -11.43 -11.06
C ILE A 149 -9.75 -10.44 -9.96
N VAL A 150 -8.45 -10.16 -9.79
CA VAL A 150 -7.97 -9.23 -8.75
C VAL A 150 -8.46 -7.80 -9.02
N LEU A 151 -8.47 -7.37 -10.28
CA LEU A 151 -9.00 -6.06 -10.66
C LEU A 151 -10.51 -5.96 -10.37
N ALA A 152 -11.27 -6.99 -10.70
CA ALA A 152 -12.71 -7.04 -10.39
C ALA A 152 -12.95 -7.00 -8.87
N ALA A 153 -12.16 -7.71 -8.09
CA ALA A 153 -12.24 -7.68 -6.63
C ALA A 153 -11.92 -6.29 -6.06
N GLN A 154 -10.89 -5.62 -6.59
CA GLN A 154 -10.55 -4.25 -6.19
C GLN A 154 -11.70 -3.27 -6.47
N ILE A 155 -12.29 -3.33 -7.65
CA ILE A 155 -13.41 -2.45 -8.02
C ILE A 155 -14.60 -2.71 -7.11
N ALA A 156 -14.97 -3.98 -6.90
CA ALA A 156 -16.07 -4.36 -6.02
C ALA A 156 -15.84 -3.89 -4.58
N ALA A 157 -14.63 -4.02 -4.05
CA ALA A 157 -14.28 -3.51 -2.72
C ALA A 157 -14.39 -1.98 -2.62
N ILE A 158 -13.95 -1.25 -3.64
CA ILE A 158 -14.08 0.23 -3.69
C ILE A 158 -15.56 0.63 -3.66
N GLU A 159 -16.44 -0.09 -4.35
CA GLU A 159 -17.89 0.17 -4.36
C GLU A 159 -18.54 -0.05 -2.98
N GLN A 160 -17.94 -0.88 -2.12
CA GLN A 160 -18.39 -1.06 -0.73
C GLN A 160 -17.87 0.03 0.22
N THR A 161 -16.87 0.82 -0.18
CA THR A 161 -16.29 1.88 0.64
C THR A 161 -17.16 3.14 0.58
N LYS A 162 -18.27 3.15 1.33
CA LYS A 162 -19.28 4.22 1.33
C LYS A 162 -19.95 4.37 2.70
N PRO A 163 -20.61 5.50 2.97
CA PRO A 163 -21.35 5.71 4.22
C PRO A 163 -22.35 4.59 4.50
N GLY A 164 -22.43 4.16 5.76
CA GLY A 164 -23.29 3.08 6.22
C GLY A 164 -22.69 1.68 6.17
N HIS A 165 -21.51 1.53 5.58
CA HIS A 165 -20.76 0.28 5.56
C HIS A 165 -19.74 0.22 6.70
N VAL A 166 -19.39 -0.99 7.14
CA VAL A 166 -18.35 -1.23 8.14
C VAL A 166 -17.00 -1.50 7.47
N PHE A 167 -15.91 -1.40 8.23
CA PHE A 167 -14.54 -1.52 7.72
C PHE A 167 -14.24 -2.86 7.03
N THR A 168 -14.94 -3.93 7.42
CA THR A 168 -14.75 -5.29 6.86
C THR A 168 -15.51 -5.51 5.54
N ASP A 169 -16.56 -4.75 5.24
CA ASP A 169 -17.39 -4.98 4.04
C ASP A 169 -16.58 -5.00 2.72
N PRO A 170 -15.62 -4.06 2.48
CA PRO A 170 -14.77 -4.12 1.29
C PRO A 170 -13.91 -5.38 1.23
N HIS A 171 -13.40 -5.84 2.38
CA HIS A 171 -12.61 -7.07 2.47
C HIS A 171 -13.45 -8.31 2.12
N ASP A 172 -14.61 -8.44 2.73
CA ASP A 172 -15.51 -9.58 2.52
C ASP A 172 -15.96 -9.67 1.05
N GLU A 173 -16.24 -8.52 0.42
CA GLU A 173 -16.57 -8.49 -1.00
C GLU A 173 -15.38 -8.88 -1.89
N ALA A 174 -14.16 -8.42 -1.57
CA ALA A 174 -12.97 -8.84 -2.30
C ALA A 174 -12.75 -10.36 -2.18
N VAL A 175 -12.88 -10.93 -0.99
CA VAL A 175 -12.79 -12.38 -0.74
C VAL A 175 -13.82 -13.11 -1.59
N ARG A 176 -15.07 -12.68 -1.59
CA ARG A 176 -16.15 -13.29 -2.39
C ARG A 176 -15.80 -13.33 -3.89
N VAL A 177 -15.36 -12.20 -4.46
CA VAL A 177 -15.02 -12.10 -5.89
C VAL A 177 -13.82 -12.96 -6.24
N ILE A 178 -12.76 -12.93 -5.42
CA ILE A 178 -11.55 -13.74 -5.65
C ILE A 178 -11.89 -15.23 -5.56
N THR A 179 -12.62 -15.64 -4.55
CA THR A 179 -13.03 -17.05 -4.37
C THR A 179 -13.81 -17.56 -5.58
N GLN A 180 -14.80 -16.80 -6.03
CA GLN A 180 -15.57 -17.17 -7.22
C GLN A 180 -14.68 -17.28 -8.46
N GLY A 181 -13.82 -16.33 -8.69
CA GLY A 181 -12.91 -16.34 -9.85
C GLY A 181 -11.92 -17.52 -9.83
N LEU A 182 -11.42 -17.91 -8.65
CA LEU A 182 -10.54 -19.07 -8.49
C LEU A 182 -11.30 -20.40 -8.71
N LEU A 183 -12.57 -20.47 -8.31
CA LEU A 183 -13.45 -21.61 -8.61
C LEU A 183 -13.70 -21.73 -10.12
N ASP A 184 -14.03 -20.63 -10.79
CA ASP A 184 -14.29 -20.57 -12.23
C ASP A 184 -13.07 -21.02 -13.05
N LEU A 185 -11.85 -20.71 -12.56
CA LEU A 185 -10.59 -21.16 -13.14
C LEU A 185 -10.20 -22.58 -12.70
N SER A 186 -11.00 -23.24 -11.87
CA SER A 186 -10.70 -24.58 -11.30
C SER A 186 -9.35 -24.65 -10.54
N ILE A 187 -8.89 -23.53 -10.00
CA ILE A 187 -7.68 -23.46 -9.14
C ILE A 187 -7.98 -23.97 -7.74
N ILE A 188 -9.17 -23.70 -7.24
CA ILE A 188 -9.72 -24.26 -5.99
C ILE A 188 -10.98 -25.06 -6.29
N LYS A 189 -11.36 -25.93 -5.35
CA LYS A 189 -12.60 -26.73 -5.42
C LYS A 189 -13.56 -26.29 -4.32
N ALA A 190 -14.87 -26.40 -4.56
CA ALA A 190 -15.90 -26.02 -3.59
C ALA A 190 -15.75 -26.79 -2.25
N ASP A 191 -15.32 -28.04 -2.29
CA ASP A 191 -15.13 -28.92 -1.10
C ASP A 191 -13.94 -28.48 -0.20
N SER A 192 -13.17 -27.48 -0.61
CA SER A 192 -12.03 -26.93 0.17
C SER A 192 -12.40 -25.66 0.95
N LEU A 193 -13.68 -25.34 1.04
CA LEU A 193 -14.18 -24.10 1.68
C LEU A 193 -14.95 -24.37 3.00
N GLU A 194 -14.86 -25.61 3.56
CA GLU A 194 -15.37 -25.99 4.87
C GLU A 194 -14.39 -25.70 6.00
#